data_d615e23cb31119cea25152ad1f4253ca
#
_entry.id   d615e23cb31119cea25152ad1f4253ca
#
_cell.length_a   1.000
_cell.length_b   1.000
_cell.length_c   1.000
_cell.angle_alpha   90.00
_cell.angle_beta   90.00
_cell.angle_gamma   90.00
#
_symmetry.space_group_name_H-M   'P 1'
#
loop_
_entity.id
_entity.type
_entity.pdbx_description
1 polymer ?
#
loop_
_entity_poly.entity_id
_entity_poly.type
_entity_poly.pdbx_seq_one_letter_code
_entity_poly.pdbx_strand_id
1 'polypeptide(L)'
;MTLLWNPTMGIITNNNVKLSPTTVLNHEFDHAVNYIRNPKQHIEDTKYIDYQYDNMEERRVITGSEQKTATALGEITNGQVTREDHYATGYTTIGPTTTTQDANLPIGKVLEEVTIIGKK
;
A
#
# COMPACT_ATOMS: atom_id res chain seq x y z
N MET A 1 11.29 -3.43 15.24
CA MET A 1 10.34 -2.76 14.35
C MET A 1 8.99 -3.44 14.44
N THR A 2 7.93 -2.69 14.50
CA THR A 2 6.56 -3.22 14.57
C THR A 2 5.77 -2.70 13.39
N LEU A 3 5.11 -3.60 12.67
CA LEU A 3 4.22 -3.29 11.57
C LEU A 3 2.77 -3.46 12.03
N LEU A 4 1.97 -2.39 11.94
CA LEU A 4 0.55 -2.43 12.26
C LEU A 4 -0.25 -2.71 10.99
N TRP A 5 -1.18 -3.63 11.07
CA TRP A 5 -1.99 -4.05 9.93
C TRP A 5 -3.42 -4.33 10.35
N ASN A 6 -4.36 -3.89 9.53
CA ASN A 6 -5.77 -4.24 9.68
C ASN A 6 -6.15 -5.24 8.59
N PRO A 7 -6.45 -6.51 8.93
CA PRO A 7 -6.71 -7.57 7.95
C PRO A 7 -8.03 -7.43 7.20
N THR A 8 -8.84 -6.43 7.51
CA THR A 8 -10.08 -6.14 6.79
C THR A 8 -10.09 -4.74 6.16
N MET A 9 -8.96 -4.03 6.17
CA MET A 9 -8.88 -2.69 5.57
C MET A 9 -8.12 -2.74 4.24
N GLY A 10 -8.87 -2.66 3.14
CA GLY A 10 -8.33 -2.45 1.80
C GLY A 10 -8.31 -0.97 1.43
N ILE A 11 -7.86 -0.66 0.23
CA ILE A 11 -7.88 0.70 -0.30
C ILE A 11 -8.49 0.75 -1.70
N ILE A 12 -9.08 1.89 -2.03
CA ILE A 12 -9.52 2.24 -3.38
C ILE A 12 -8.65 3.39 -3.83
N THR A 13 -7.94 3.22 -4.93
CA THR A 13 -7.03 4.23 -5.48
C THR A 13 -7.77 5.25 -6.34
N ASN A 14 -7.13 6.38 -6.68
CA ASN A 14 -7.77 7.42 -7.48
C ASN A 14 -8.17 6.96 -8.88
N ASN A 15 -7.52 5.94 -9.43
CA ASN A 15 -7.91 5.32 -10.70
C ASN A 15 -8.88 4.13 -10.51
N ASN A 16 -9.59 4.09 -9.38
CA ASN A 16 -10.64 3.12 -9.05
C ASN A 16 -10.19 1.66 -8.99
N VAL A 17 -8.94 1.42 -8.68
CA VAL A 17 -8.43 0.08 -8.40
C VAL A 17 -8.65 -0.25 -6.92
N LYS A 18 -9.21 -1.43 -6.65
CA LYS A 18 -9.38 -1.93 -5.29
C LYS A 18 -8.25 -2.88 -4.95
N LEU A 19 -7.56 -2.59 -3.85
CA LEU A 19 -6.46 -3.42 -3.36
C LEU A 19 -6.85 -4.05 -2.03
N SER A 20 -6.58 -5.35 -1.90
CA SER A 20 -6.89 -6.10 -0.68
C SER A 20 -6.01 -5.67 0.50
N PRO A 21 -6.44 -5.99 1.74
CA PRO A 21 -5.58 -5.79 2.90
C PRO A 21 -4.20 -6.45 2.78
N THR A 22 -4.10 -7.61 2.14
CA THR A 22 -2.82 -8.29 1.92
C THR A 22 -1.90 -7.49 1.00
N THR A 23 -2.43 -6.88 -0.06
CA THR A 23 -1.63 -6.02 -0.94
C THR A 23 -1.14 -4.78 -0.19
N VAL A 24 -1.99 -4.20 0.66
CA VAL A 24 -1.59 -3.08 1.54
C VAL A 24 -0.49 -3.51 2.50
N LEU A 25 -0.61 -4.70 3.10
CA LEU A 25 0.42 -5.23 4.00
C LEU A 25 1.77 -5.40 3.29
N ASN A 26 1.76 -5.98 2.09
CA ASN A 26 3.01 -6.19 1.33
C ASN A 26 3.66 -4.86 0.94
N HIS A 27 2.87 -3.83 0.64
CA HIS A 27 3.36 -2.47 0.42
C HIS A 27 4.13 -1.98 1.66
N GLU A 28 3.51 -2.03 2.82
CA GLU A 28 4.13 -1.58 4.07
C GLU A 28 5.31 -2.45 4.48
N PHE A 29 5.22 -3.75 4.23
CA PHE A 29 6.30 -4.70 4.52
C PHE A 29 7.55 -4.40 3.67
N ASP A 30 7.38 -4.01 2.41
CA ASP A 30 8.50 -3.61 1.56
C ASP A 30 9.22 -2.39 2.12
N HIS A 31 8.49 -1.38 2.59
CA HIS A 31 9.10 -0.24 3.29
C HIS A 31 9.93 -0.70 4.50
N ALA A 32 9.37 -1.59 5.30
CA ALA A 32 10.04 -2.11 6.49
C ALA A 32 11.32 -2.86 6.16
N VAL A 33 11.27 -3.74 5.16
CA VAL A 33 12.44 -4.50 4.72
C VAL A 33 13.54 -3.57 4.19
N ASN A 34 13.17 -2.58 3.41
CA ASN A 34 14.12 -1.61 2.88
C ASN A 34 14.77 -0.77 3.99
N TYR A 35 13.98 -0.37 4.98
CA TYR A 35 14.50 0.33 6.15
C TYR A 35 15.57 -0.49 6.90
N ILE A 36 15.34 -1.81 7.02
CA ILE A 36 16.27 -2.70 7.72
C ILE A 36 17.52 -2.98 6.88
N ARG A 37 17.35 -3.27 5.58
CA ARG A 37 18.43 -3.72 4.70
C ARG A 37 19.25 -2.57 4.12
N ASN A 38 18.60 -1.46 3.82
CA ASN A 38 19.21 -0.31 3.15
C ASN A 38 18.81 1.00 3.86
N PRO A 39 19.18 1.18 5.15
CA PRO A 39 18.66 2.30 5.94
C PRO A 39 19.04 3.68 5.37
N LYS A 40 20.23 3.82 4.84
CA LYS A 40 20.67 5.10 4.25
C LYS A 40 19.86 5.44 3.01
N GLN A 41 19.70 4.49 2.09
CA GLN A 41 18.95 4.69 0.86
C GLN A 41 17.47 4.93 1.17
N HIS A 42 16.90 4.21 2.12
CA HIS A 42 15.53 4.40 2.56
C HIS A 42 15.31 5.83 3.08
N ILE A 43 16.20 6.32 3.92
CA ILE A 43 16.11 7.69 4.47
C ILE A 43 16.22 8.73 3.35
N GLU A 44 17.16 8.56 2.44
CA GLU A 44 17.34 9.49 1.30
C GLU A 44 16.11 9.50 0.40
N ASP A 45 15.60 8.33 0.03
CA ASP A 45 14.42 8.20 -0.85
C ASP A 45 13.16 8.74 -0.19
N THR A 46 13.01 8.59 1.12
CA THR A 46 11.88 9.15 1.87
C THR A 46 11.88 10.69 1.85
N LYS A 47 13.07 11.30 1.82
CA LYS A 47 13.23 12.75 1.75
C LYS A 47 13.19 13.31 0.34
N TYR A 48 13.40 12.47 -0.66
CA TYR A 48 13.43 12.89 -2.07
C TYR A 48 12.01 13.01 -2.60
N ILE A 49 11.57 14.24 -2.85
CA ILE A 49 10.20 14.53 -3.29
C ILE A 49 9.94 13.90 -4.66
N ASP A 50 8.81 13.20 -4.77
CA ASP A 50 8.25 12.74 -6.04
C ASP A 50 6.85 13.36 -6.15
N TYR A 51 6.61 14.13 -7.19
CA TYR A 51 5.35 14.86 -7.34
C TYR A 51 4.15 13.95 -7.63
N GLN A 52 4.41 12.73 -8.08
CA GLN A 52 3.35 11.76 -8.38
C GLN A 52 3.02 10.88 -7.16
N TYR A 53 4.05 10.39 -6.47
CA TYR A 53 3.89 9.40 -5.40
C TYR A 53 4.37 9.90 -4.03
N ASP A 54 4.47 11.18 -3.83
CA ASP A 54 4.90 11.84 -2.59
C ASP A 54 6.43 11.85 -2.41
N ASN A 55 7.07 10.69 -2.43
CA ASN A 55 8.54 10.59 -2.36
C ASN A 55 9.04 9.37 -3.14
N MET A 56 10.35 9.27 -3.31
CA MET A 56 10.96 8.20 -4.11
C MET A 56 10.80 6.82 -3.48
N GLU A 57 10.72 6.73 -2.16
CA GLU A 57 10.47 5.45 -1.49
C GLU A 57 9.06 4.93 -1.80
N GLU A 58 8.06 5.80 -1.77
CA GLU A 58 6.69 5.46 -2.16
C GLU A 58 6.62 5.06 -3.63
N ARG A 59 7.29 5.80 -4.51
CA ARG A 59 7.35 5.44 -5.93
C ARG A 59 7.93 4.03 -6.13
N ARG A 60 9.01 3.71 -5.45
CA ARG A 60 9.65 2.39 -5.53
C ARG A 60 8.68 1.28 -5.14
N VAL A 61 7.97 1.44 -4.02
CA VAL A 61 7.06 0.42 -3.51
C VAL A 61 5.79 0.32 -4.34
N ILE A 62 5.16 1.43 -4.70
CA ILE A 62 3.93 1.44 -5.48
C ILE A 62 4.16 0.83 -6.87
N THR A 63 5.24 1.19 -7.54
CA THR A 63 5.56 0.67 -8.88
C THR A 63 6.27 -0.69 -8.85
N GLY A 64 6.66 -1.16 -7.69
CA GLY A 64 7.37 -2.44 -7.49
C GLY A 64 6.50 -3.50 -6.83
N SER A 65 6.67 -3.71 -5.53
CA SER A 65 6.01 -4.80 -4.80
C SER A 65 4.49 -4.69 -4.78
N GLU A 66 3.93 -3.50 -4.67
CA GLU A 66 2.48 -3.32 -4.73
C GLU A 66 1.92 -3.80 -6.07
N GLN A 67 2.55 -3.40 -7.15
CA GLN A 67 2.16 -3.81 -8.50
C GLN A 67 2.25 -5.33 -8.67
N LYS A 68 3.31 -5.94 -8.20
CA LYS A 68 3.53 -7.39 -8.28
C LYS A 68 2.49 -8.17 -7.47
N THR A 69 2.24 -7.73 -6.25
CA THR A 69 1.28 -8.39 -5.36
C THR A 69 -0.14 -8.31 -5.92
N ALA A 70 -0.55 -7.13 -6.36
CA ALA A 70 -1.88 -6.93 -6.94
C ALA A 70 -2.07 -7.78 -8.20
N THR A 71 -1.05 -7.89 -9.04
CA THR A 71 -1.08 -8.76 -10.23
C THR A 71 -1.23 -10.22 -9.81
N ALA A 72 -0.43 -10.68 -8.86
CA ALA A 72 -0.45 -12.07 -8.39
C ALA A 72 -1.79 -12.46 -7.76
N LEU A 73 -2.44 -11.52 -7.07
CA LEU A 73 -3.75 -11.76 -6.44
C LEU A 73 -4.93 -11.49 -7.39
N GLY A 74 -4.67 -11.10 -8.62
CA GLY A 74 -5.73 -10.83 -9.61
C GLY A 74 -6.51 -9.54 -9.35
N GLU A 75 -5.96 -8.61 -8.60
CA GLU A 75 -6.60 -7.32 -8.27
C GLU A 75 -6.46 -6.32 -9.40
N ILE A 76 -5.47 -6.52 -10.25
CA ILE A 76 -5.29 -5.79 -11.49
C ILE A 76 -5.04 -6.79 -12.63
N THR A 77 -5.36 -6.38 -13.85
CA THR A 77 -5.05 -7.13 -15.04
C THR A 77 -3.66 -6.77 -15.57
N ASN A 78 -3.10 -7.61 -16.44
CA ASN A 78 -1.80 -7.36 -17.04
C ASN A 78 -1.80 -6.00 -17.78
N GLY A 79 -0.82 -5.17 -17.50
CA GLY A 79 -0.69 -3.82 -18.06
C GLY A 79 -1.44 -2.73 -17.30
N GLN A 80 -2.29 -3.08 -16.34
CA GLN A 80 -2.95 -2.12 -15.46
C GLN A 80 -2.04 -1.73 -14.31
N VAL A 81 -2.06 -0.47 -13.89
CA VAL A 81 -1.32 -0.01 -12.70
C VAL A 81 -2.23 0.05 -11.48
N THR A 82 -1.69 -0.19 -10.30
CA THR A 82 -2.47 -0.14 -9.06
C THR A 82 -2.93 1.28 -8.78
N ARG A 83 -2.06 2.26 -8.95
CA ARG A 83 -2.42 3.68 -8.76
C ARG A 83 -1.51 4.59 -9.57
N GLU A 84 -2.05 5.76 -9.86
CA GLU A 84 -1.37 6.81 -10.64
C GLU A 84 -0.81 7.92 -9.76
N ASP A 85 -1.13 7.89 -8.47
CA ASP A 85 -0.62 8.81 -7.46
C ASP A 85 -0.60 8.13 -6.07
N HIS A 86 -0.29 8.88 -5.03
CA HIS A 86 -0.18 8.35 -3.67
C HIS A 86 -1.53 8.21 -2.95
N TYR A 87 -2.57 8.87 -3.43
CA TYR A 87 -3.85 8.97 -2.71
C TYR A 87 -4.68 7.70 -2.82
N ALA A 88 -5.32 7.34 -1.70
CA ALA A 88 -6.24 6.23 -1.64
C ALA A 88 -7.28 6.45 -0.54
N THR A 89 -8.42 5.77 -0.67
CA THR A 89 -9.49 5.77 0.33
C THR A 89 -9.61 4.38 0.92
N GLY A 90 -9.62 4.29 2.25
CA GLY A 90 -9.80 3.02 2.93
C GLY A 90 -11.24 2.52 2.85
N TYR A 91 -11.41 1.20 2.82
CA TYR A 91 -12.72 0.56 2.93
C TYR A 91 -12.56 -0.81 3.59
N THR A 92 -13.66 -1.29 4.18
CA THR A 92 -13.64 -2.59 4.85
C THR A 92 -13.97 -3.71 3.86
N THR A 93 -13.12 -4.73 3.82
CA THR A 93 -13.31 -5.93 3.02
C THR A 93 -13.90 -7.05 3.89
N ILE A 94 -14.46 -8.08 3.24
CA ILE A 94 -14.98 -9.27 3.94
C ILE A 94 -13.88 -10.24 4.35
N GLY A 95 -12.64 -9.98 4.00
CA GLY A 95 -11.51 -10.84 4.37
C GLY A 95 -10.18 -10.22 3.96
N PRO A 96 -9.05 -10.83 4.38
CA PRO A 96 -7.72 -10.22 4.20
C PRO A 96 -7.17 -10.32 2.78
N THR A 97 -7.61 -11.28 1.98
CA THR A 97 -7.08 -11.52 0.63
C THR A 97 -8.07 -11.17 -0.47
N THR A 98 -9.20 -10.56 -0.14
CA THR A 98 -10.23 -10.18 -1.09
C THR A 98 -10.35 -8.67 -1.21
N THR A 99 -10.83 -8.22 -2.37
CA THR A 99 -11.19 -6.82 -2.60
C THR A 99 -12.70 -6.57 -2.44
N THR A 100 -13.46 -7.61 -2.08
CA THR A 100 -14.91 -7.50 -1.90
C THR A 100 -15.23 -6.66 -0.68
N GLN A 101 -15.99 -5.58 -0.88
CA GLN A 101 -16.42 -4.70 0.20
C GLN A 101 -17.41 -5.40 1.12
N ASP A 102 -17.28 -5.15 2.43
CA ASP A 102 -18.31 -5.52 3.39
C ASP A 102 -19.51 -4.57 3.19
N ALA A 103 -20.61 -5.10 2.70
CA ALA A 103 -21.80 -4.32 2.35
C ALA A 103 -22.45 -3.61 3.54
N ASN A 104 -22.14 -4.01 4.76
CA ASN A 104 -22.70 -3.42 5.98
C ASN A 104 -21.88 -2.24 6.49
N LEU A 105 -20.72 -1.96 5.87
CA LEU A 105 -19.81 -0.92 6.33
C LEU A 105 -19.53 0.07 5.19
N PRO A 106 -19.63 1.39 5.45
CA PRO A 106 -19.40 2.39 4.43
C PRO A 106 -17.93 2.45 4.02
N ILE A 107 -17.68 2.97 2.83
CA ILE A 107 -16.32 3.29 2.39
C ILE A 107 -15.78 4.38 3.32
N GLY A 108 -14.58 4.15 3.85
CA GLY A 108 -13.94 5.06 4.77
C GLY A 108 -13.34 6.30 4.10
N LYS A 109 -12.73 7.13 4.94
CA LYS A 109 -12.01 8.34 4.52
C LYS A 109 -10.66 7.95 3.91
N VAL A 110 -9.91 8.96 3.47
CA VAL A 110 -8.53 8.75 3.01
C VAL A 110 -7.78 7.95 4.07
N LEU A 111 -7.18 6.85 3.61
CA LEU A 111 -6.46 5.93 4.50
C LEU A 111 -5.14 6.54 4.94
N GLU A 112 -4.92 6.57 6.24
CA GLU A 112 -3.59 6.82 6.77
C GLU A 112 -2.74 5.57 6.56
N GLU A 113 -1.48 5.77 6.20
CA GLU A 113 -0.56 4.65 6.03
C GLU A 113 -0.34 3.93 7.35
N VAL A 114 -0.16 2.60 7.23
CA VAL A 114 0.23 1.79 8.37
C VAL A 114 1.58 2.28 8.87
N THR A 115 1.64 2.62 10.14
CA THR A 115 2.86 3.13 10.75
C THR A 115 3.82 2.01 11.09
N ILE A 116 5.06 2.15 10.66
CA ILE A 116 6.14 1.25 11.07
C ILE A 116 6.75 1.79 12.34
N ILE A 117 6.62 1.05 13.43
CA ILE A 117 7.16 1.45 14.73
C ILE A 117 8.51 0.77 14.92
N GLY A 118 9.56 1.59 14.95
CA GLY A 118 10.89 1.09 15.24
C GLY A 118 11.02 0.72 16.71
N LYS A 119 11.60 -0.44 16.97
CA LYS A 119 12.07 -0.83 18.29
C LYS A 119 13.57 -0.76 18.33
N LYS A 120 14.04 -0.16 19.35
CA LYS A 120 15.46 -0.19 19.66
C LYS A 120 15.77 -1.35 20.59
#